data_1813594baeae1bb74921cc5379012a99
#
_entry.id   1813594baeae1bb74921cc5379012a99
#
_cell.length_a   1.000
_cell.length_b   1.000
_cell.length_c   1.000
_cell.angle_alpha   90.00
_cell.angle_beta   90.00
_cell.angle_gamma   90.00
#
_symmetry.space_group_name_H-M   'P 1'
#
loop_
_entity.id
_entity.type
_entity.pdbx_description
1 polymer ?
#
loop_
_entity_poly.entity_id
_entity_poly.type
_entity_poly.pdbx_seq_one_letter_code
_entity_poly.pdbx_strand_id
1 'polypeptide(L)'
;TLGQKVTDALVELVDVDAPEPMVEQELQGRLQNLVRQFEAQGMDLGAWMSATGQSTEDLISNFREQAVTSVKADLALRAIAVAENITVDGEDLELEYTRLAMQFNDSSDNVRRAYEQNGAVSELSASVKKSKAFDWLLHNIEFVDSNGKKLDADTVLGHDHDHDHDGDIEEEEGDDS
;
A
#
# COMPACT_ATOMS: atom_id res chain seq x y z
N THR A 1 -6.38 9.10 3.07
CA THR A 1 -4.95 8.96 3.43
C THR A 1 -4.06 9.51 2.33
N LEU A 2 -2.78 9.80 2.65
CA LEU A 2 -1.79 10.26 1.66
C LEU A 2 -1.65 9.25 0.52
N GLY A 3 -1.50 7.98 0.84
CA GLY A 3 -1.38 6.90 -0.15
C GLY A 3 -2.55 6.87 -1.13
N GLN A 4 -3.78 7.10 -0.66
CA GLN A 4 -4.94 7.17 -1.55
C GLN A 4 -4.83 8.36 -2.53
N LYS A 5 -4.44 9.54 -2.05
CA LYS A 5 -4.29 10.72 -2.91
C LYS A 5 -3.20 10.53 -3.98
N VAL A 6 -2.10 9.89 -3.62
CA VAL A 6 -1.03 9.56 -4.57
C VAL A 6 -1.51 8.53 -5.59
N THR A 7 -2.23 7.52 -5.16
CA THR A 7 -2.83 6.52 -6.06
C THR A 7 -3.83 7.16 -7.03
N ASP A 8 -4.70 8.02 -6.53
CA ASP A 8 -5.70 8.72 -7.36
C ASP A 8 -5.00 9.62 -8.42
N ALA A 9 -3.99 10.38 -7.99
CA ALA A 9 -3.19 11.21 -8.90
C ALA A 9 -2.42 10.36 -9.94
N LEU A 10 -1.86 9.21 -9.53
CA LEU A 10 -1.20 8.28 -10.45
C LEU A 10 -2.18 7.76 -11.50
N VAL A 11 -3.38 7.38 -11.10
CA VAL A 11 -4.42 6.87 -12.01
C VAL A 11 -4.90 7.93 -13.00
N GLU A 12 -4.97 9.20 -12.58
CA GLU A 12 -5.31 10.32 -13.48
C GLU A 12 -4.23 10.57 -14.55
N LEU A 13 -2.96 10.32 -14.22
CA LEU A 13 -1.84 10.50 -15.15
C LEU A 13 -1.68 9.33 -16.12
N VAL A 14 -2.26 8.17 -15.80
CA VAL A 14 -2.14 6.95 -16.62
C VAL A 14 -3.28 6.90 -17.65
N ASP A 15 -2.96 7.20 -18.90
CA ASP A 15 -3.87 7.09 -20.04
C ASP A 15 -3.90 5.62 -20.55
N VAL A 16 -4.25 4.68 -19.67
CA VAL A 16 -4.41 3.26 -19.98
C VAL A 16 -5.78 2.81 -19.54
N ASP A 17 -6.50 2.19 -20.46
CA ASP A 17 -7.76 1.53 -20.11
C ASP A 17 -7.49 0.29 -19.24
N ALA A 18 -8.27 0.13 -18.17
CA ALA A 18 -8.21 -1.08 -17.36
C ALA A 18 -8.82 -2.26 -18.16
N PRO A 19 -8.06 -3.36 -18.37
CA PRO A 19 -8.59 -4.51 -19.09
C PRO A 19 -9.80 -5.12 -18.37
N GLU A 20 -10.89 -5.30 -19.07
CA GLU A 20 -12.16 -5.79 -18.52
C GLU A 20 -12.01 -7.09 -17.70
N PRO A 21 -11.24 -8.11 -18.14
CA PRO A 21 -11.05 -9.32 -17.33
C PRO A 21 -10.41 -9.07 -15.97
N MET A 22 -9.49 -8.08 -15.86
CA MET A 22 -8.85 -7.72 -14.60
C MET A 22 -9.83 -6.97 -13.69
N VAL A 23 -10.64 -6.08 -14.25
CA VAL A 23 -11.70 -5.38 -13.52
C VAL A 23 -12.71 -6.35 -12.95
N GLU A 24 -13.17 -7.30 -13.74
CA GLU A 24 -14.11 -8.35 -13.29
C GLU A 24 -13.52 -9.21 -12.17
N GLN A 25 -12.26 -9.61 -12.28
CA GLN A 25 -11.58 -10.38 -11.24
C GLN A 25 -11.47 -9.59 -9.92
N GLU A 26 -11.08 -8.32 -10.00
CA GLU A 26 -10.96 -7.43 -8.84
C GLU A 26 -12.33 -7.18 -8.20
N LEU A 27 -13.37 -6.94 -9.01
CA LEU A 27 -14.75 -6.78 -8.56
C LEU A 27 -15.24 -8.01 -7.80
N GLN A 28 -15.06 -9.21 -8.37
CA GLN A 28 -15.43 -10.47 -7.73
C GLN A 28 -14.70 -10.66 -6.38
N GLY A 29 -13.40 -10.36 -6.34
CA GLY A 29 -12.62 -10.42 -5.11
C GLY A 29 -13.17 -9.50 -4.02
N ARG A 30 -13.55 -8.27 -4.38
CA ARG A 30 -14.15 -7.28 -3.44
C ARG A 30 -15.50 -7.74 -2.91
N LEU A 31 -16.36 -8.24 -3.78
CA LEU A 31 -17.67 -8.77 -3.39
C LEU A 31 -17.53 -9.97 -2.45
N GLN A 32 -16.64 -10.92 -2.75
CA GLN A 32 -16.38 -12.06 -1.88
C GLN A 32 -15.81 -11.64 -0.52
N ASN A 33 -14.92 -10.64 -0.49
CA ASN A 33 -14.38 -10.10 0.75
C ASN A 33 -15.48 -9.45 1.60
N LEU A 34 -16.37 -8.67 0.98
CA LEU A 34 -17.50 -8.07 1.67
C LEU A 34 -18.39 -9.14 2.31
N VAL A 35 -18.77 -10.15 1.54
CA VAL A 35 -19.61 -11.27 2.06
C VAL A 35 -18.94 -11.93 3.26
N ARG A 36 -17.66 -12.31 3.13
CA ARG A 36 -16.90 -12.91 4.24
C ARG A 36 -16.83 -12.02 5.47
N GLN A 37 -16.69 -10.70 5.28
CA GLN A 37 -16.63 -9.75 6.40
C GLN A 37 -17.98 -9.69 7.14
N PHE A 38 -19.10 -9.70 6.42
CA PHE A 38 -20.43 -9.74 7.01
C PHE A 38 -20.68 -11.07 7.75
N GLU A 39 -20.33 -12.19 7.14
CA GLU A 39 -20.43 -13.52 7.75
C GLU A 39 -19.60 -13.62 9.03
N ALA A 40 -18.37 -13.11 9.03
CA ALA A 40 -17.50 -13.09 10.21
C ALA A 40 -18.07 -12.27 11.37
N GLN A 41 -18.91 -11.26 11.08
CA GLN A 41 -19.62 -10.46 12.07
C GLN A 41 -21.00 -11.02 12.45
N GLY A 42 -21.37 -12.17 11.88
CA GLY A 42 -22.69 -12.78 12.07
C GLY A 42 -23.85 -11.99 11.44
N MET A 43 -23.55 -11.16 10.46
CA MET A 43 -24.52 -10.32 9.75
C MET A 43 -24.83 -10.89 8.37
N ASP A 44 -26.09 -10.74 7.94
CA ASP A 44 -26.50 -11.05 6.57
C ASP A 44 -26.45 -9.77 5.71
N LEU A 45 -25.69 -9.84 4.59
CA LEU A 45 -25.51 -8.71 3.69
C LEU A 45 -26.84 -8.25 3.07
N GLY A 46 -27.73 -9.19 2.69
CA GLY A 46 -29.03 -8.87 2.12
C GLY A 46 -29.95 -8.16 3.10
N ALA A 47 -29.95 -8.60 4.38
CA ALA A 47 -30.70 -7.94 5.45
C ALA A 47 -30.18 -6.51 5.69
N TRP A 48 -28.86 -6.35 5.69
CA TRP A 48 -28.22 -5.01 5.84
C TRP A 48 -28.59 -4.08 4.67
N MET A 49 -28.50 -4.56 3.42
CA MET A 49 -28.87 -3.79 2.24
C MET A 49 -30.36 -3.37 2.28
N SER A 50 -31.23 -4.29 2.68
CA SER A 50 -32.67 -3.99 2.84
C SER A 50 -32.92 -2.94 3.91
N ALA A 51 -32.18 -2.97 5.02
CA ALA A 51 -32.30 -2.04 6.13
C ALA A 51 -31.76 -0.63 5.78
N THR A 52 -30.72 -0.55 4.95
CA THR A 52 -30.07 0.70 4.54
C THR A 52 -30.68 1.30 3.26
N GLY A 53 -31.53 0.56 2.55
CA GLY A 53 -32.11 0.96 1.26
C GLY A 53 -31.11 0.96 0.11
N GLN A 54 -29.93 0.33 0.29
CA GLN A 54 -28.90 0.23 -0.74
C GLN A 54 -29.26 -0.85 -1.76
N SER A 55 -29.25 -0.48 -3.03
CA SER A 55 -29.51 -1.47 -4.10
C SER A 55 -28.25 -2.29 -4.42
N THR A 56 -28.46 -3.52 -4.88
CA THR A 56 -27.37 -4.38 -5.37
C THR A 56 -26.65 -3.73 -6.55
N GLU A 57 -27.38 -3.03 -7.41
CA GLU A 57 -26.84 -2.35 -8.59
C GLU A 57 -25.90 -1.20 -8.19
N ASP A 58 -26.30 -0.37 -7.21
CA ASP A 58 -25.44 0.71 -6.70
C ASP A 58 -24.18 0.16 -6.04
N LEU A 59 -24.29 -0.93 -5.28
CA LEU A 59 -23.14 -1.57 -4.64
C LEU A 59 -22.15 -2.10 -5.68
N ILE A 60 -22.65 -2.80 -6.70
CA ILE A 60 -21.83 -3.34 -7.80
C ILE A 60 -21.19 -2.20 -8.58
N SER A 61 -21.94 -1.13 -8.90
CA SER A 61 -21.43 0.03 -9.62
C SER A 61 -20.29 0.70 -8.86
N ASN A 62 -20.46 0.97 -7.57
CA ASN A 62 -19.43 1.56 -6.72
C ASN A 62 -18.17 0.69 -6.62
N PHE A 63 -18.33 -0.63 -6.48
CA PHE A 63 -17.20 -1.54 -6.43
C PHE A 63 -16.50 -1.67 -7.77
N ARG A 64 -17.23 -1.55 -8.89
CA ARG A 64 -16.64 -1.55 -10.22
C ARG A 64 -15.77 -0.33 -10.46
N GLU A 65 -16.21 0.86 -10.06
CA GLU A 65 -15.39 2.08 -10.14
C GLU A 65 -14.10 1.95 -9.33
N GLN A 66 -14.19 1.42 -8.11
CA GLN A 66 -13.03 1.14 -7.29
C GLN A 66 -12.13 0.06 -7.90
N ALA A 67 -12.69 -0.97 -8.53
CA ALA A 67 -11.94 -2.02 -9.21
C ALA A 67 -11.15 -1.45 -10.40
N VAL A 68 -11.77 -0.60 -11.21
CA VAL A 68 -11.10 0.10 -12.32
C VAL A 68 -9.91 0.92 -11.81
N THR A 69 -10.10 1.71 -10.75
CA THR A 69 -9.03 2.50 -10.11
C THR A 69 -7.89 1.61 -9.61
N SER A 70 -8.21 0.51 -8.93
CA SER A 70 -7.21 -0.45 -8.44
C SER A 70 -6.42 -1.11 -9.57
N VAL A 71 -7.09 -1.54 -10.64
CA VAL A 71 -6.43 -2.16 -11.80
C VAL A 71 -5.52 -1.17 -12.49
N LYS A 72 -5.96 0.08 -12.71
CA LYS A 72 -5.11 1.14 -13.29
C LYS A 72 -3.88 1.41 -12.44
N ALA A 73 -4.04 1.53 -11.13
CA ALA A 73 -2.93 1.72 -10.20
C ALA A 73 -1.94 0.54 -10.22
N ASP A 74 -2.44 -0.70 -10.26
CA ASP A 74 -1.60 -1.90 -10.35
C ASP A 74 -0.79 -1.92 -11.66
N LEU A 75 -1.40 -1.60 -12.78
CA LEU A 75 -0.71 -1.53 -14.07
C LEU A 75 0.34 -0.42 -14.10
N ALA A 76 0.04 0.76 -13.54
CA ALA A 76 0.98 1.86 -13.44
C ALA A 76 2.21 1.49 -12.58
N LEU A 77 2.00 0.88 -11.41
CA LEU A 77 3.09 0.46 -10.53
C LEU A 77 3.94 -0.65 -11.16
N ARG A 78 3.34 -1.57 -11.92
CA ARG A 78 4.09 -2.55 -12.71
C ARG A 78 4.95 -1.89 -13.79
N ALA A 79 4.42 -0.87 -14.47
CA ALA A 79 5.17 -0.11 -15.47
C ALA A 79 6.36 0.63 -14.84
N ILE A 80 6.16 1.27 -13.68
CA ILE A 80 7.24 1.89 -12.90
C ILE A 80 8.30 0.85 -12.51
N ALA A 81 7.88 -0.29 -11.99
CA ALA A 81 8.82 -1.35 -11.59
C ALA A 81 9.68 -1.86 -12.75
N VAL A 82 9.14 -1.87 -13.97
CA VAL A 82 9.90 -2.24 -15.17
C VAL A 82 10.83 -1.10 -15.60
N ALA A 83 10.32 0.13 -15.69
CA ALA A 83 11.08 1.29 -16.14
C ALA A 83 12.29 1.59 -15.24
N GLU A 84 12.10 1.45 -13.92
CA GLU A 84 13.13 1.72 -12.92
C GLU A 84 13.95 0.47 -12.52
N ASN A 85 13.75 -0.66 -13.22
CA ASN A 85 14.44 -1.92 -12.96
C ASN A 85 14.34 -2.40 -11.49
N ILE A 86 13.18 -2.19 -10.87
CA ILE A 86 12.93 -2.60 -9.49
C ILE A 86 12.89 -4.13 -9.43
N THR A 87 13.77 -4.70 -8.62
CA THR A 87 13.87 -6.16 -8.39
C THR A 87 13.51 -6.49 -6.94
N VAL A 88 13.13 -7.74 -6.71
CA VAL A 88 12.91 -8.31 -5.38
C VAL A 88 13.95 -9.39 -5.19
N ASP A 89 14.70 -9.30 -4.12
CA ASP A 89 15.72 -10.27 -3.73
C ASP A 89 15.30 -11.06 -2.47
N GLY A 90 16.24 -11.88 -1.95
CA GLY A 90 15.96 -12.68 -0.77
C GLY A 90 15.76 -11.84 0.50
N GLU A 91 16.46 -10.72 0.63
CA GLU A 91 16.35 -9.84 1.80
C GLU A 91 14.98 -9.14 1.83
N ASP A 92 14.47 -8.70 0.68
CA ASP A 92 13.13 -8.13 0.54
C ASP A 92 12.05 -9.11 1.02
N LEU A 93 12.18 -10.39 0.62
CA LEU A 93 11.23 -11.44 1.03
C LEU A 93 11.32 -11.74 2.53
N GLU A 94 12.53 -11.75 3.11
CA GLU A 94 12.72 -11.95 4.54
C GLU A 94 12.08 -10.83 5.37
N LEU A 95 12.23 -9.58 4.95
CA LEU A 95 11.57 -8.44 5.56
C LEU A 95 10.04 -8.59 5.51
N GLU A 96 9.51 -9.01 4.37
CA GLU A 96 8.07 -9.22 4.21
C GLU A 96 7.57 -10.40 5.07
N TYR A 97 8.29 -11.53 5.14
CA TYR A 97 7.94 -12.62 6.05
C TYR A 97 7.95 -12.16 7.52
N THR A 98 8.90 -11.33 7.90
CA THR A 98 8.96 -10.77 9.27
C THR A 98 7.75 -9.86 9.54
N ARG A 99 7.40 -9.00 8.59
CA ARG A 99 6.23 -8.12 8.70
C ARG A 99 4.93 -8.90 8.84
N LEU A 100 4.75 -9.92 8.01
CA LEU A 100 3.58 -10.81 8.06
C LEU A 100 3.54 -11.62 9.37
N ALA A 101 4.68 -12.10 9.85
CA ALA A 101 4.78 -12.82 11.12
C ALA A 101 4.31 -11.96 12.29
N MET A 102 4.70 -10.68 12.33
CA MET A 102 4.21 -9.73 13.33
C MET A 102 2.69 -9.54 13.23
N GLN A 103 2.17 -9.41 12.02
CA GLN A 103 0.72 -9.22 11.79
C GLN A 103 -0.11 -10.42 12.23
N PHE A 104 0.40 -11.64 12.01
CA PHE A 104 -0.30 -12.89 12.36
C PHE A 104 0.10 -13.46 13.70
N ASN A 105 1.00 -12.81 14.45
CA ASN A 105 1.57 -13.26 15.70
C ASN A 105 2.19 -14.67 15.57
N ASP A 106 2.98 -14.87 14.54
CA ASP A 106 3.69 -16.11 14.20
C ASP A 106 5.18 -15.85 13.99
N SER A 107 5.98 -16.86 13.66
CA SER A 107 7.39 -16.72 13.30
C SER A 107 7.57 -16.54 11.79
N SER A 108 8.60 -15.80 11.38
CA SER A 108 8.95 -15.61 9.97
C SER A 108 9.22 -16.93 9.25
N ASP A 109 9.82 -17.91 9.94
CA ASP A 109 10.07 -19.26 9.40
C ASP A 109 8.78 -20.04 9.13
N ASN A 110 7.77 -19.89 9.94
CA ASN A 110 6.46 -20.52 9.72
C ASN A 110 5.75 -19.88 8.52
N VAL A 111 5.76 -18.55 8.47
CA VAL A 111 5.18 -17.80 7.35
C VAL A 111 5.88 -18.19 6.04
N ARG A 112 7.21 -18.19 6.01
CA ARG A 112 7.99 -18.62 4.83
C ARG A 112 7.57 -20.01 4.36
N ARG A 113 7.59 -20.99 5.28
CA ARG A 113 7.20 -22.38 4.96
C ARG A 113 5.78 -22.47 4.39
N ALA A 114 4.85 -21.70 4.95
CA ALA A 114 3.47 -21.66 4.45
C ALA A 114 3.40 -21.14 3.01
N TYR A 115 4.11 -20.06 2.67
CA TYR A 115 4.18 -19.55 1.31
C TYR A 115 4.86 -20.52 0.33
N GLU A 116 5.96 -21.15 0.74
CA GLU A 116 6.67 -22.14 -0.06
C GLU A 116 5.81 -23.38 -0.35
N GLN A 117 5.16 -23.93 0.67
CA GLN A 117 4.30 -25.11 0.54
C GLN A 117 3.06 -24.88 -0.32
N ASN A 118 2.52 -23.67 -0.28
CA ASN A 118 1.36 -23.28 -1.10
C ASN A 118 1.74 -22.77 -2.50
N GLY A 119 3.03 -22.69 -2.83
CA GLY A 119 3.50 -22.16 -4.11
C GLY A 119 3.22 -20.67 -4.31
N ALA A 120 3.02 -19.92 -3.21
CA ALA A 120 2.60 -18.52 -3.22
C ALA A 120 3.76 -17.50 -3.18
N VAL A 121 5.02 -17.96 -3.21
CA VAL A 121 6.21 -17.10 -3.15
C VAL A 121 6.26 -16.12 -4.34
N SER A 122 5.90 -16.57 -5.54
CA SER A 122 5.88 -15.72 -6.73
C SER A 122 4.84 -14.58 -6.64
N GLU A 123 3.69 -14.86 -6.05
CA GLU A 123 2.64 -13.87 -5.81
C GLU A 123 3.07 -12.85 -4.74
N LEU A 124 3.69 -13.33 -3.66
CA LEU A 124 4.28 -12.48 -2.63
C LEU A 124 5.37 -11.57 -3.23
N SER A 125 6.28 -12.12 -4.03
CA SER A 125 7.33 -11.35 -4.70
C SER A 125 6.74 -10.27 -5.61
N ALA A 126 5.68 -10.57 -6.36
CA ALA A 126 4.99 -9.57 -7.18
C ALA A 126 4.35 -8.45 -6.32
N SER A 127 3.81 -8.80 -5.16
CA SER A 127 3.28 -7.82 -4.20
C SER A 127 4.37 -6.94 -3.62
N VAL A 128 5.49 -7.51 -3.20
CA VAL A 128 6.67 -6.77 -2.69
C VAL A 128 7.22 -5.85 -3.77
N LYS A 129 7.34 -6.32 -5.00
CA LYS A 129 7.81 -5.50 -6.14
C LYS A 129 6.92 -4.28 -6.36
N LYS A 130 5.60 -4.44 -6.25
CA LYS A 130 4.64 -3.35 -6.36
C LYS A 130 4.77 -2.35 -5.21
N SER A 131 4.97 -2.83 -3.99
CA SER A 131 5.23 -1.96 -2.83
C SER A 131 6.50 -1.14 -3.00
N LYS A 132 7.60 -1.75 -3.47
CA LYS A 132 8.86 -1.04 -3.78
C LYS A 132 8.67 0.01 -4.89
N ALA A 133 7.84 -0.27 -5.90
CA ALA A 133 7.51 0.70 -6.94
C ALA A 133 6.71 1.89 -6.38
N PHE A 134 5.80 1.63 -5.45
CA PHE A 134 5.05 2.69 -4.78
C PHE A 134 5.94 3.54 -3.87
N ASP A 135 6.85 2.93 -3.11
CA ASP A 135 7.84 3.63 -2.30
C ASP A 135 8.75 4.51 -3.17
N TRP A 136 9.22 3.96 -4.29
CA TRP A 136 10.00 4.74 -5.27
C TRP A 136 9.21 5.95 -5.76
N LEU A 137 7.93 5.78 -6.10
CA LEU A 137 7.05 6.87 -6.52
C LEU A 137 6.94 7.94 -5.43
N LEU A 138 6.70 7.56 -4.18
CA LEU A 138 6.59 8.50 -3.05
C LEU A 138 7.84 9.35 -2.86
N HIS A 139 9.03 8.79 -3.09
CA HIS A 139 10.30 9.51 -2.96
C HIS A 139 10.66 10.36 -4.20
N ASN A 140 9.98 10.15 -5.31
CA ASN A 140 10.27 10.84 -6.58
C ASN A 140 9.18 11.84 -7.02
N ILE A 141 8.12 12.03 -6.22
CA ILE A 141 7.09 13.04 -6.47
C ILE A 141 7.31 14.26 -5.58
N GLU A 142 6.84 15.40 -6.05
CA GLU A 142 6.82 16.63 -5.25
C GLU A 142 5.51 16.72 -4.48
N PHE A 143 5.61 16.87 -3.17
CA PHE A 143 4.47 17.19 -2.32
C PHE A 143 4.31 18.71 -2.24
N VAL A 144 3.08 19.19 -2.41
CA VAL A 144 2.74 20.61 -2.27
C VAL A 144 1.54 20.77 -1.32
N ASP A 145 1.54 21.86 -0.55
CA ASP A 145 0.38 22.23 0.26
C ASP A 145 -0.75 22.84 -0.61
N SER A 146 -1.87 23.18 0.01
CA SER A 146 -3.03 23.81 -0.66
C SER A 146 -2.70 25.17 -1.31
N ASN A 147 -1.57 25.79 -0.99
CA ASN A 147 -1.11 27.05 -1.51
C ASN A 147 -0.02 26.86 -2.58
N GLY A 148 0.32 25.64 -2.95
CA GLY A 148 1.36 25.30 -3.92
C GLY A 148 2.79 25.37 -3.38
N LYS A 149 2.98 25.50 -2.06
CA LYS A 149 4.32 25.47 -1.45
C LYS A 149 4.79 24.03 -1.34
N LYS A 150 6.02 23.77 -1.81
CA LYS A 150 6.67 22.46 -1.69
C LYS A 150 6.81 22.06 -0.22
N LEU A 151 6.45 20.82 0.06
CA LEU A 151 6.63 20.17 1.35
C LEU A 151 7.81 19.22 1.24
N ASP A 152 8.53 19.06 2.33
CA ASP A 152 9.59 18.07 2.43
C ASP A 152 9.00 16.65 2.46
N ALA A 153 9.52 15.78 1.58
CA ALA A 153 9.00 14.42 1.42
C ALA A 153 9.16 13.60 2.72
N ASP A 154 10.30 13.72 3.40
CA ASP A 154 10.57 12.98 4.63
C ASP A 154 9.60 13.36 5.75
N THR A 155 9.30 14.66 5.88
CA THR A 155 8.29 15.16 6.82
C THR A 155 6.89 14.63 6.47
N VAL A 156 6.52 14.60 5.19
CA VAL A 156 5.20 14.13 4.74
C VAL A 156 5.03 12.63 4.90
N LEU A 157 6.11 11.86 4.70
CA LEU A 157 6.14 10.40 4.80
C LEU A 157 6.34 9.90 6.24
N GLY A 158 6.67 10.79 7.17
CA GLY A 158 6.86 10.44 8.58
C GLY A 158 8.20 9.78 8.87
N HIS A 159 9.21 10.01 8.03
CA HIS A 159 10.59 9.64 8.29
C HIS A 159 11.26 10.76 9.11
N ASP A 160 10.86 10.89 10.38
CA ASP A 160 11.60 11.75 11.31
C ASP A 160 12.96 11.11 11.55
N HIS A 161 13.99 11.66 10.90
CA HIS A 161 15.35 11.45 11.34
C HIS A 161 15.53 12.27 12.64
N ASP A 162 15.54 11.58 13.78
CA ASP A 162 16.08 12.11 15.02
C ASP A 162 17.52 12.57 14.74
N HIS A 163 17.68 13.83 14.39
CA HIS A 163 18.97 14.48 14.47
C HIS A 163 19.28 14.65 15.96
N ASP A 164 20.01 13.67 16.51
CA ASP A 164 20.76 13.84 17.74
C ASP A 164 21.65 15.08 17.55
N HIS A 165 21.18 16.20 18.08
CA HIS A 165 22.01 17.35 18.34
C HIS A 165 22.96 16.92 19.45
N ASP A 166 24.13 16.41 19.07
CA ASP A 166 25.32 16.44 19.95
C ASP A 166 25.60 17.91 20.29
N GLY A 167 25.11 18.29 21.46
CA GLY A 167 25.44 19.57 22.05
C GLY A 167 26.92 19.62 22.38
N ASP A 168 27.65 20.43 21.64
CA ASP A 168 28.99 20.88 22.03
C ASP A 168 28.91 21.49 23.42
N ILE A 169 29.43 20.76 24.40
CA ILE A 169 29.73 21.28 25.75
C ILE A 169 31.05 22.03 25.61
N GLU A 170 30.97 23.34 25.44
CA GLU A 170 32.13 24.21 25.63
C GLU A 170 32.52 24.15 27.12
N GLU A 171 33.66 23.52 27.41
CA GLU A 171 34.34 23.61 28.69
C GLU A 171 34.93 25.01 28.82
N GLU A 172 34.30 25.89 29.61
CA GLU A 172 34.98 27.10 30.13
C GLU A 172 35.96 26.71 31.20
N GLU A 173 37.26 26.73 30.85
CA GLU A 173 38.32 26.75 31.86
C GLU A 173 38.29 28.08 32.60
N GLY A 174 37.81 28.06 33.85
CA GLY A 174 37.97 29.15 34.79
C GLY A 174 39.39 29.16 35.35
N ASP A 175 40.17 30.13 34.91
CA ASP A 175 41.46 30.51 35.55
C ASP A 175 41.18 31.21 36.89
N ASP A 176 41.67 30.65 37.95
CA ASP A 176 41.65 31.26 39.27
C ASP A 176 43.11 31.62 39.72
N SER A 177 43.30 32.89 39.98
CA SER A 177 44.47 33.47 40.54
C SER A 177 44.21 33.94 41.99
#